data_18d8369d0dedb5d7fb73ccb9cefcb83c
#
_entry.id   18d8369d0dedb5d7fb73ccb9cefcb83c
#
_cell.length_a   1.000
_cell.length_b   1.000
_cell.length_c   1.000
_cell.angle_alpha   90.00
_cell.angle_beta   90.00
_cell.angle_gamma   90.00
#
_symmetry.space_group_name_H-M   'P 1'
#
loop_
_entity.id
_entity.type
_entity.pdbx_description
1 polymer ?
#
loop_
_entity_poly.entity_id
_entity_poly.type
_entity_poly.pdbx_seq_one_letter_code
_entity_poly.pdbx_strand_id
1 'polypeptide(L)'
;GYVTLIANYQPLQAPYGGPNYFKMDPNALYEIHVDNNGDAKEDISFQFRFQNRLNSVTLPVGGKNVAIPLVQAGAVANVRDASLNLAERFSLTVVRGDRRTGTAALATNAAGGSKVFDKPVDNIGTKTIPDYAGYAAKHVYSVNVPGCNMPAKMFVGQRKEAFAVNLGTIFDLVNAPVAVITDPALINAAPNTIDDANVTSLALEVHKSCL
;
A
#
# COMPACT_ATOMS: atom_id res chain seq x y z
N GLY A 1 -12.83 -20.59 3.42
CA GLY A 1 -11.76 -19.80 4.02
C GLY A 1 -11.34 -18.65 3.16
N TYR A 2 -10.54 -17.73 3.70
CA TYR A 2 -10.02 -16.54 3.02
C TYR A 2 -8.55 -16.69 2.68
N VAL A 3 -8.12 -15.94 1.67
CA VAL A 3 -6.73 -15.76 1.24
C VAL A 3 -6.47 -14.27 1.17
N THR A 4 -5.30 -13.84 1.66
CA THR A 4 -4.83 -12.48 1.52
C THR A 4 -3.74 -12.42 0.45
N LEU A 5 -4.01 -11.69 -0.62
CA LEU A 5 -3.05 -11.38 -1.67
C LEU A 5 -2.36 -10.08 -1.29
N ILE A 6 -1.01 -10.07 -1.27
CA ILE A 6 -0.23 -8.89 -0.93
C ILE A 6 0.81 -8.66 -2.03
N ALA A 7 0.81 -7.44 -2.58
CA ALA A 7 1.85 -6.98 -3.49
C ALA A 7 2.51 -5.74 -2.89
N ASN A 8 3.82 -5.78 -2.72
CA ASN A 8 4.61 -4.71 -2.15
C ASN A 8 5.34 -3.94 -3.24
N TYR A 9 5.29 -2.61 -3.14
CA TYR A 9 5.90 -1.67 -4.07
C TYR A 9 6.69 -0.61 -3.31
N GLN A 10 7.66 -0.02 -3.97
CA GLN A 10 8.51 1.02 -3.40
C GLN A 10 9.11 0.59 -2.05
N PRO A 11 9.96 -0.42 -2.03
CA PRO A 11 10.60 -0.91 -0.81
C PRO A 11 11.61 0.11 -0.26
N LEU A 12 12.13 -0.17 0.94
CA LEU A 12 13.19 0.63 1.59
C LEU A 12 12.80 2.08 1.85
N GLN A 13 11.52 2.34 2.14
CA GLN A 13 11.06 3.66 2.54
C GLN A 13 11.62 3.99 3.92
N ALA A 14 12.50 4.98 3.99
CA ALA A 14 13.14 5.38 5.23
C ALA A 14 12.23 6.31 6.05
N PRO A 15 11.97 6.03 7.34
CA PRO A 15 11.13 6.88 8.17
C PRO A 15 11.76 8.25 8.46
N TYR A 16 13.07 8.36 8.35
CA TYR A 16 13.84 9.58 8.57
C TYR A 16 14.18 10.34 7.29
N GLY A 17 13.77 9.84 6.14
CA GLY A 17 14.03 10.49 4.84
C GLY A 17 13.13 11.69 4.53
N GLY A 18 12.34 12.13 5.51
CA GLY A 18 11.23 13.05 5.39
C GLY A 18 11.50 14.44 4.81
N PRO A 19 10.50 15.16 4.37
CA PRO A 19 9.09 14.78 4.20
C PRO A 19 8.83 14.00 2.90
N ASN A 20 9.31 12.79 2.82
CA ASN A 20 9.14 11.94 1.65
C ASN A 20 7.78 11.26 1.69
N TYR A 21 7.03 11.40 0.62
CA TYR A 21 5.76 10.75 0.39
C TYR A 21 5.91 9.81 -0.78
N PHE A 22 5.68 8.53 -0.54
CA PHE A 22 5.89 7.46 -1.51
C PHE A 22 4.58 7.22 -2.27
N LYS A 23 4.28 8.12 -3.21
CA LYS A 23 3.10 8.03 -4.05
C LYS A 23 3.28 7.00 -5.15
N MET A 24 2.19 6.30 -5.44
CA MET A 24 2.13 5.40 -6.60
C MET A 24 2.05 6.23 -7.90
N ASP A 25 2.61 5.70 -8.98
CA ASP A 25 2.55 6.36 -10.28
C ASP A 25 1.12 6.32 -10.85
N PRO A 26 0.47 7.47 -11.10
CA PRO A 26 -0.88 7.51 -11.65
C PRO A 26 -0.96 7.03 -13.10
N ASN A 27 0.17 6.95 -13.81
CA ASN A 27 0.22 6.44 -15.18
C ASN A 27 0.45 4.93 -15.25
N ALA A 28 0.85 4.30 -14.13
CA ALA A 28 1.09 2.86 -14.07
C ALA A 28 -0.21 2.08 -13.78
N LEU A 29 -0.21 0.84 -14.20
CA LEU A 29 -1.19 -0.18 -13.83
C LEU A 29 -0.49 -1.22 -12.95
N TYR A 30 -1.00 -1.43 -11.75
CA TYR A 30 -0.46 -2.39 -10.79
C TYR A 30 -1.37 -3.61 -10.77
N GLU A 31 -0.82 -4.79 -11.03
CA GLU A 31 -1.62 -5.99 -11.24
C GLU A 31 -1.18 -7.14 -10.32
N ILE A 32 -2.17 -7.86 -9.77
CA ILE A 32 -1.98 -9.15 -9.13
C ILE A 32 -2.73 -10.17 -9.98
N HIS A 33 -2.01 -11.15 -10.50
CA HIS A 33 -2.56 -12.20 -11.35
C HIS A 33 -2.76 -13.49 -10.56
N VAL A 34 -3.86 -14.17 -10.82
CA VAL A 34 -4.17 -15.48 -10.26
C VAL A 34 -4.41 -16.44 -11.40
N ASP A 35 -3.62 -17.50 -11.46
CA ASP A 35 -3.83 -18.70 -12.24
C ASP A 35 -4.45 -19.73 -11.29
N ASN A 36 -5.71 -20.09 -11.49
CA ASN A 36 -6.44 -21.01 -10.62
C ASN A 36 -6.57 -22.42 -11.22
N ASN A 37 -6.11 -22.64 -12.43
CA ASN A 37 -6.16 -23.91 -13.14
C ASN A 37 -4.78 -24.55 -13.40
N GLY A 38 -3.67 -23.76 -13.24
CA GLY A 38 -2.29 -24.24 -13.35
C GLY A 38 -1.76 -24.28 -14.79
N ASP A 39 -2.35 -23.52 -15.72
CA ASP A 39 -1.93 -23.48 -17.13
C ASP A 39 -0.89 -22.37 -17.43
N ALA A 40 -0.42 -21.68 -16.40
CA ALA A 40 0.50 -20.54 -16.45
C ALA A 40 -0.06 -19.29 -17.17
N LYS A 41 -1.38 -19.18 -17.23
CA LYS A 41 -2.10 -17.98 -17.66
C LYS A 41 -3.00 -17.48 -16.53
N GLU A 42 -3.21 -16.19 -16.50
CA GLU A 42 -4.10 -15.61 -15.50
C GLU A 42 -5.57 -15.88 -15.83
N ASP A 43 -6.33 -16.36 -14.84
CA ASP A 43 -7.80 -16.49 -14.89
C ASP A 43 -8.47 -15.27 -14.27
N ILE A 44 -7.78 -14.62 -13.33
CA ILE A 44 -8.26 -13.42 -12.64
C ILE A 44 -7.10 -12.43 -12.50
N SER A 45 -7.36 -11.17 -12.83
CA SER A 45 -6.44 -10.07 -12.58
C SER A 45 -7.08 -9.00 -11.71
N PHE A 46 -6.41 -8.62 -10.64
CA PHE A 46 -6.75 -7.49 -9.78
C PHE A 46 -5.90 -6.29 -10.20
N GLN A 47 -6.52 -5.29 -10.80
CA GLN A 47 -5.85 -4.14 -11.40
C GLN A 47 -6.10 -2.88 -10.59
N PHE A 48 -5.04 -2.31 -10.01
CA PHE A 48 -5.10 -1.07 -9.25
C PHE A 48 -4.61 0.10 -10.10
N ARG A 49 -5.38 1.21 -10.09
CA ARG A 49 -4.99 2.50 -10.68
C ARG A 49 -5.07 3.59 -9.66
N PHE A 50 -4.07 4.47 -9.67
CA PHE A 50 -3.92 5.56 -8.70
C PHE A 50 -4.23 6.91 -9.32
N GLN A 51 -4.65 7.84 -8.47
CA GLN A 51 -4.93 9.23 -8.82
C GLN A 51 -4.49 10.14 -7.69
N ASN A 52 -3.82 11.23 -8.02
CA ASN A 52 -3.51 12.30 -7.08
C ASN A 52 -4.58 13.39 -7.16
N ARG A 53 -5.05 13.84 -6.01
CA ARG A 53 -6.00 14.95 -5.91
C ARG A 53 -5.39 16.07 -5.06
N LEU A 54 -5.25 17.24 -5.66
CA LEU A 54 -4.87 18.45 -4.94
C LEU A 54 -6.15 19.13 -4.40
N ASN A 55 -6.18 19.37 -3.09
CA ASN A 55 -7.29 20.06 -2.44
C ASN A 55 -7.15 21.59 -2.45
N SER A 56 -5.98 22.09 -2.90
CA SER A 56 -5.68 23.53 -3.05
C SER A 56 -5.88 24.32 -1.76
N VAL A 57 -5.37 23.78 -0.65
CA VAL A 57 -5.42 24.46 0.66
C VAL A 57 -4.64 25.77 0.58
N THR A 58 -5.24 26.86 1.05
CA THR A 58 -4.64 28.19 1.06
C THR A 58 -4.58 28.76 2.46
N LEU A 59 -3.64 29.68 2.69
CA LEU A 59 -3.56 30.49 3.90
C LEU A 59 -3.74 31.98 3.55
N PRO A 60 -4.43 32.76 4.38
CA PRO A 60 -4.56 34.19 4.20
C PRO A 60 -3.24 34.87 4.57
N VAL A 61 -2.60 35.54 3.61
CA VAL A 61 -1.38 36.31 3.83
C VAL A 61 -1.55 37.68 3.16
N GLY A 62 -1.45 38.75 3.95
CA GLY A 62 -1.58 40.12 3.44
C GLY A 62 -2.88 40.38 2.66
N GLY A 63 -3.99 39.78 3.10
CA GLY A 63 -5.30 39.93 2.44
C GLY A 63 -5.49 39.08 1.18
N LYS A 64 -4.54 38.20 0.83
CA LYS A 64 -4.60 37.29 -0.32
C LYS A 64 -4.59 35.83 0.17
N ASN A 65 -5.31 34.97 -0.53
CA ASN A 65 -5.23 33.52 -0.32
C ASN A 65 -4.00 32.99 -1.07
N VAL A 66 -3.01 32.50 -0.31
CA VAL A 66 -1.76 31.96 -0.85
C VAL A 66 -1.78 30.45 -0.73
N ALA A 67 -1.55 29.73 -1.82
CA ALA A 67 -1.47 28.27 -1.83
C ALA A 67 -0.26 27.80 -1.01
N ILE A 68 -0.47 26.72 -0.23
CA ILE A 68 0.61 26.12 0.55
C ILE A 68 1.33 25.05 -0.28
N PRO A 69 2.67 25.01 -0.28
CA PRO A 69 3.46 24.02 -1.03
C PRO A 69 3.71 22.74 -0.22
N LEU A 70 2.76 22.35 0.65
CA LEU A 70 2.89 21.20 1.54
C LEU A 70 1.81 20.15 1.23
N VAL A 71 2.11 18.88 1.49
CA VAL A 71 1.16 17.77 1.34
C VAL A 71 0.02 17.87 2.35
N GLN A 72 0.30 18.38 3.55
CA GLN A 72 -0.68 18.69 4.57
C GLN A 72 -0.33 19.96 5.35
N ALA A 73 -1.36 20.56 5.96
CA ALA A 73 -1.25 21.79 6.74
C ALA A 73 -1.91 21.62 8.11
N GLY A 74 -1.35 20.76 8.95
CA GLY A 74 -1.86 20.48 10.29
C GLY A 74 -1.92 18.98 10.60
N ALA A 75 -2.52 18.66 11.75
CA ALA A 75 -2.70 17.28 12.17
C ALA A 75 -3.74 16.58 11.29
N VAL A 76 -3.48 15.29 11.01
CA VAL A 76 -4.33 14.42 10.20
C VAL A 76 -4.79 13.24 11.05
N ALA A 77 -6.10 13.07 11.19
CA ALA A 77 -6.68 12.00 12.00
C ALA A 77 -7.76 11.19 11.26
N ASN A 78 -8.31 11.73 10.17
CA ASN A 78 -9.46 11.15 9.49
C ASN A 78 -9.21 10.95 7.99
N VAL A 79 -9.96 10.01 7.40
CA VAL A 79 -10.07 9.90 5.95
C VAL A 79 -10.59 11.23 5.40
N ARG A 80 -9.95 11.77 4.36
CA ARG A 80 -10.29 13.09 3.77
C ARG A 80 -10.23 14.24 4.79
N ASP A 81 -9.26 14.17 5.69
CA ASP A 81 -9.03 15.25 6.65
C ASP A 81 -8.83 16.59 5.94
N ALA A 82 -9.40 17.65 6.48
CA ALA A 82 -9.30 19.01 5.89
C ALA A 82 -7.86 19.55 5.85
N SER A 83 -6.98 19.02 6.70
CA SER A 83 -5.55 19.34 6.68
C SER A 83 -4.79 18.73 5.51
N LEU A 84 -5.38 17.78 4.78
CA LEU A 84 -4.76 17.17 3.59
C LEU A 84 -4.85 18.13 2.39
N ASN A 85 -3.69 18.56 1.89
CA ASN A 85 -3.60 19.33 0.65
C ASN A 85 -3.46 18.41 -0.57
N LEU A 86 -2.77 17.29 -0.43
CA LEU A 86 -2.68 16.25 -1.42
C LEU A 86 -3.28 14.95 -0.87
N ALA A 87 -4.23 14.38 -1.60
CA ALA A 87 -4.81 13.07 -1.32
C ALA A 87 -4.50 12.11 -2.47
N GLU A 88 -4.14 10.90 -2.14
CA GLU A 88 -3.97 9.81 -3.09
C GLU A 88 -5.18 8.89 -3.03
N ARG A 89 -5.72 8.56 -4.21
CA ARG A 89 -6.89 7.69 -4.36
C ARG A 89 -6.58 6.57 -5.32
N PHE A 90 -7.36 5.50 -5.22
CA PHE A 90 -7.23 4.38 -6.13
C PHE A 90 -8.56 3.74 -6.45
N SER A 91 -8.59 2.98 -7.54
CA SER A 91 -9.67 2.08 -7.92
C SER A 91 -9.12 0.67 -8.11
N LEU A 92 -9.98 -0.32 -7.92
CA LEU A 92 -9.69 -1.73 -8.19
C LEU A 92 -10.63 -2.22 -9.28
N THR A 93 -10.07 -2.64 -10.42
CA THR A 93 -10.77 -3.38 -11.46
C THR A 93 -10.46 -4.87 -11.32
N VAL A 94 -11.46 -5.70 -11.38
CA VAL A 94 -11.32 -7.16 -11.46
C VAL A 94 -11.57 -7.57 -12.89
N VAL A 95 -10.60 -8.26 -13.50
CA VAL A 95 -10.73 -8.83 -14.85
C VAL A 95 -10.77 -10.34 -14.71
N ARG A 96 -11.78 -10.98 -15.30
CA ARG A 96 -11.90 -12.43 -15.35
C ARG A 96 -11.61 -12.93 -16.77
N GLY A 97 -10.74 -13.93 -16.86
CA GLY A 97 -10.10 -14.35 -18.09
C GLY A 97 -8.83 -13.54 -18.39
N ASP A 98 -8.41 -13.50 -19.63
CA ASP A 98 -7.23 -12.77 -20.09
C ASP A 98 -7.25 -11.30 -19.61
N ARG A 99 -6.15 -10.84 -19.06
CA ARG A 99 -6.03 -9.51 -18.41
C ARG A 99 -6.29 -8.32 -19.34
N ARG A 100 -6.23 -8.51 -20.65
CA ARG A 100 -6.41 -7.44 -21.65
C ARG A 100 -7.77 -7.53 -22.35
N THR A 101 -8.31 -8.74 -22.52
CA THR A 101 -9.53 -9.00 -23.29
C THR A 101 -10.67 -9.59 -22.49
N GLY A 102 -10.42 -10.00 -21.26
CA GLY A 102 -11.41 -10.58 -20.36
C GLY A 102 -12.49 -9.59 -19.89
N THR A 103 -13.41 -10.09 -19.10
CA THR A 103 -14.53 -9.28 -18.57
C THR A 103 -14.06 -8.45 -17.37
N ALA A 104 -14.03 -7.14 -17.54
CA ALA A 104 -13.58 -6.18 -16.54
C ALA A 104 -14.76 -5.53 -15.80
N ALA A 105 -14.69 -5.44 -14.47
CA ALA A 105 -15.64 -4.71 -13.66
C ALA A 105 -14.96 -4.07 -12.43
N LEU A 106 -15.42 -2.89 -12.03
CA LEU A 106 -14.88 -2.18 -10.85
C LEU A 106 -15.43 -2.77 -9.56
N ALA A 107 -14.54 -3.00 -8.60
CA ALA A 107 -14.91 -3.28 -7.22
C ALA A 107 -15.53 -2.04 -6.57
N THR A 108 -16.42 -2.24 -5.60
CA THR A 108 -17.12 -1.18 -4.89
C THR A 108 -16.95 -1.30 -3.40
N ASN A 109 -16.90 -0.15 -2.72
CA ASN A 109 -16.97 -0.12 -1.26
C ASN A 109 -18.33 -0.65 -0.81
N ALA A 110 -18.35 -1.64 0.07
CA ALA A 110 -19.59 -2.19 0.60
C ALA A 110 -20.42 -1.14 1.37
N ALA A 111 -19.74 -0.16 1.97
CA ALA A 111 -20.37 1.00 2.58
C ALA A 111 -20.50 2.14 1.55
N GLY A 112 -21.66 2.27 0.92
CA GLY A 112 -22.00 3.39 0.04
C GLY A 112 -21.62 3.24 -1.44
N GLY A 113 -21.11 2.08 -1.90
CA GLY A 113 -20.97 1.74 -3.32
C GLY A 113 -19.90 2.51 -4.11
N SER A 114 -19.04 3.28 -3.44
CA SER A 114 -17.97 4.03 -4.13
C SER A 114 -17.02 3.08 -4.87
N LYS A 115 -16.63 3.46 -6.09
CA LYS A 115 -15.63 2.77 -6.92
C LYS A 115 -14.21 3.35 -6.73
N VAL A 116 -14.09 4.40 -5.92
CA VAL A 116 -12.84 5.07 -5.61
C VAL A 116 -12.62 5.04 -4.12
N PHE A 117 -11.41 4.68 -3.73
CA PHE A 117 -10.97 4.53 -2.35
C PHE A 117 -9.86 5.53 -2.04
N ASP A 118 -9.79 6.01 -0.81
CA ASP A 118 -8.72 6.90 -0.39
C ASP A 118 -7.56 6.04 0.18
N LYS A 119 -6.32 6.36 -0.20
CA LYS A 119 -5.10 5.78 0.38
C LYS A 119 -4.67 6.65 1.56
N PRO A 120 -4.30 6.09 2.72
CA PRO A 120 -3.72 6.87 3.81
C PRO A 120 -2.44 7.56 3.34
N VAL A 121 -2.17 8.75 3.83
CA VAL A 121 -0.85 9.36 3.67
C VAL A 121 0.16 8.57 4.49
N ASP A 122 1.42 8.65 4.10
CA ASP A 122 2.50 7.92 4.75
C ASP A 122 2.75 8.47 6.17
N ASN A 123 3.28 7.61 7.04
CA ASN A 123 3.62 8.01 8.39
C ASN A 123 4.87 8.92 8.38
N ILE A 124 4.67 10.19 8.64
CA ILE A 124 5.72 11.20 8.68
C ILE A 124 6.06 11.66 10.09
N GLY A 125 5.43 11.08 11.09
CA GLY A 125 5.70 11.34 12.49
C GLY A 125 4.47 11.73 13.31
N THR A 126 4.62 11.59 14.62
CA THR A 126 3.54 11.70 15.60
C THR A 126 3.00 13.11 15.79
N LYS A 127 3.74 14.13 15.38
CA LYS A 127 3.25 15.52 15.43
C LYS A 127 2.10 15.75 14.44
N THR A 128 2.19 15.13 13.26
CA THR A 128 1.15 15.26 12.23
C THR A 128 0.09 14.19 12.37
N ILE A 129 0.49 12.94 12.60
CA ILE A 129 -0.42 11.79 12.76
C ILE A 129 -0.11 11.13 14.10
N PRO A 130 -0.72 11.60 15.21
CA PRO A 130 -0.43 11.11 16.56
C PRO A 130 -0.69 9.59 16.73
N ASP A 131 -1.72 9.08 16.05
CA ASP A 131 -2.08 7.66 16.03
C ASP A 131 -2.16 7.19 14.57
N TYR A 132 -1.00 6.81 14.01
CA TYR A 132 -0.97 6.31 12.64
C TYR A 132 -1.70 4.97 12.48
N ALA A 133 -1.66 4.10 13.48
CA ALA A 133 -2.33 2.81 13.43
C ALA A 133 -3.85 2.98 13.33
N GLY A 134 -4.44 3.81 14.18
CA GLY A 134 -5.86 4.14 14.14
C GLY A 134 -6.28 4.89 12.87
N TYR A 135 -5.45 5.83 12.40
CA TYR A 135 -5.68 6.52 11.13
C TYR A 135 -5.67 5.55 9.95
N ALA A 136 -4.67 4.70 9.84
CA ALA A 136 -4.55 3.72 8.75
C ALA A 136 -5.67 2.67 8.80
N ALA A 137 -6.12 2.24 10.00
CA ALA A 137 -7.24 1.31 10.15
C ALA A 137 -8.54 1.82 9.53
N LYS A 138 -8.76 3.14 9.49
CA LYS A 138 -9.92 3.76 8.84
C LYS A 138 -9.92 3.60 7.30
N HIS A 139 -8.80 3.14 6.72
CA HIS A 139 -8.64 2.87 5.30
C HIS A 139 -8.66 1.37 4.96
N VAL A 140 -9.05 0.52 5.92
CA VAL A 140 -9.38 -0.88 5.65
C VAL A 140 -10.83 -0.94 5.21
N TYR A 141 -11.04 -1.22 3.94
CA TYR A 141 -12.37 -1.20 3.33
C TYR A 141 -12.97 -2.59 3.22
N SER A 142 -14.26 -2.73 3.53
CA SER A 142 -15.07 -3.85 3.07
C SER A 142 -15.44 -3.62 1.61
N VAL A 143 -15.21 -4.61 0.76
CA VAL A 143 -15.27 -4.47 -0.70
C VAL A 143 -16.16 -5.54 -1.31
N ASN A 144 -17.02 -5.12 -2.23
CA ASN A 144 -17.73 -6.02 -3.13
C ASN A 144 -16.84 -6.27 -4.35
N VAL A 145 -16.38 -7.49 -4.48
CA VAL A 145 -15.54 -7.94 -5.61
C VAL A 145 -16.45 -8.46 -6.72
N PRO A 146 -16.39 -7.95 -7.96
CA PRO A 146 -17.19 -8.44 -9.07
C PRO A 146 -17.04 -9.95 -9.29
N GLY A 147 -18.16 -10.63 -9.46
CA GLY A 147 -18.20 -12.08 -9.60
C GLY A 147 -17.96 -12.87 -8.29
N CYS A 148 -18.02 -12.18 -7.15
CA CYS A 148 -17.88 -12.79 -5.82
C CYS A 148 -19.06 -12.38 -4.93
N ASN A 149 -19.72 -13.36 -4.29
CA ASN A 149 -20.82 -13.09 -3.37
C ASN A 149 -20.37 -13.06 -1.89
N MET A 150 -19.08 -13.23 -1.64
CA MET A 150 -18.50 -13.21 -0.30
C MET A 150 -17.89 -11.84 -0.01
N PRO A 151 -17.96 -11.35 1.25
CA PRO A 151 -17.32 -10.10 1.63
C PRO A 151 -15.80 -10.21 1.45
N ALA A 152 -15.19 -9.13 1.00
CA ALA A 152 -13.74 -9.00 0.89
C ALA A 152 -13.26 -7.80 1.70
N LYS A 153 -11.97 -7.75 2.00
CA LYS A 153 -11.32 -6.59 2.62
C LYS A 153 -10.15 -6.13 1.79
N MET A 154 -9.93 -4.83 1.77
CA MET A 154 -8.84 -4.22 1.01
C MET A 154 -8.18 -3.10 1.80
N PHE A 155 -6.86 -3.07 1.74
CA PHE A 155 -6.02 -1.98 2.25
C PHE A 155 -4.94 -1.67 1.22
N VAL A 156 -4.70 -0.38 0.98
CA VAL A 156 -3.56 0.09 0.21
C VAL A 156 -2.89 1.21 0.98
N GLY A 157 -1.60 1.05 1.30
CA GLY A 157 -0.87 2.07 2.04
C GLY A 157 0.45 1.59 2.59
N GLN A 158 1.14 2.50 3.28
CA GLN A 158 2.44 2.22 3.88
C GLN A 158 2.32 1.22 5.04
N ARG A 159 3.21 0.23 5.04
CA ARG A 159 3.39 -0.74 6.11
C ARG A 159 4.87 -0.94 6.38
N LYS A 160 5.20 -1.48 7.57
CA LYS A 160 6.56 -1.93 7.88
C LYS A 160 6.99 -2.98 6.84
N GLU A 161 8.23 -2.88 6.39
CA GLU A 161 8.82 -3.90 5.50
C GLU A 161 8.83 -5.25 6.21
N ALA A 162 8.21 -6.25 5.57
CA ALA A 162 8.13 -7.60 6.11
C ALA A 162 9.35 -8.46 5.73
N PHE A 163 10.11 -8.05 4.73
CA PHE A 163 11.32 -8.74 4.32
C PHE A 163 12.42 -8.47 5.34
N ALA A 164 13.15 -9.50 5.71
CA ALA A 164 14.28 -9.40 6.62
C ALA A 164 15.57 -9.79 5.89
N VAL A 165 16.58 -8.94 5.96
CA VAL A 165 17.87 -9.19 5.31
C VAL A 165 18.98 -8.47 6.04
N ASN A 166 20.17 -9.10 6.06
CA ASN A 166 21.40 -8.44 6.43
C ASN A 166 22.19 -8.11 5.16
N LEU A 167 22.09 -6.87 4.70
CA LEU A 167 22.69 -6.44 3.44
C LEU A 167 24.21 -6.42 3.47
N GLY A 168 24.82 -6.06 4.62
CA GLY A 168 26.27 -6.01 4.75
C GLY A 168 26.89 -7.40 4.88
N THR A 169 26.56 -8.12 5.93
CA THR A 169 27.22 -9.39 6.28
C THR A 169 26.87 -10.52 5.32
N ILE A 170 25.62 -10.58 4.83
CA ILE A 170 25.16 -11.70 3.98
C ILE A 170 25.53 -11.48 2.51
N PHE A 171 25.42 -10.27 1.99
CA PHE A 171 25.79 -9.99 0.61
C PHE A 171 27.30 -9.84 0.40
N ASP A 172 28.04 -9.50 1.46
CA ASP A 172 29.49 -9.55 1.48
C ASP A 172 29.95 -10.85 2.15
N LEU A 173 29.79 -11.97 1.47
CA LEU A 173 30.13 -13.31 1.98
C LEU A 173 31.60 -13.45 2.41
N VAL A 174 32.48 -12.59 1.93
CA VAL A 174 33.89 -12.56 2.31
C VAL A 174 34.07 -12.18 3.78
N ASN A 175 33.14 -11.41 4.33
CA ASN A 175 33.19 -10.93 5.72
C ASN A 175 32.35 -11.78 6.69
N ALA A 176 31.60 -12.77 6.22
CA ALA A 176 30.83 -13.64 7.09
C ALA A 176 31.73 -14.78 7.62
N PRO A 177 32.02 -14.86 8.95
CA PRO A 177 32.78 -15.97 9.49
C PRO A 177 32.06 -17.29 9.21
N VAL A 178 32.80 -18.30 8.77
CA VAL A 178 32.26 -19.64 8.47
C VAL A 178 31.47 -20.22 9.65
N ALA A 179 31.91 -19.98 10.87
CA ALA A 179 31.20 -20.41 12.08
C ALA A 179 29.80 -19.85 12.19
N VAL A 180 29.56 -18.58 11.75
CA VAL A 180 28.23 -17.95 11.77
C VAL A 180 27.31 -18.58 10.72
N ILE A 181 27.87 -18.99 9.57
CA ILE A 181 27.09 -19.60 8.48
C ILE A 181 26.72 -21.05 8.79
N THR A 182 27.60 -21.77 9.50
CA THR A 182 27.46 -23.21 9.74
C THR A 182 26.85 -23.59 11.09
N ASP A 183 26.76 -22.65 12.04
CA ASP A 183 26.19 -22.88 13.37
C ASP A 183 24.70 -22.53 13.40
N PRO A 184 23.77 -23.51 13.52
CA PRO A 184 22.34 -23.25 13.61
C PRO A 184 21.95 -22.32 14.76
N ALA A 185 22.73 -22.23 15.83
CA ALA A 185 22.47 -21.32 16.94
C ALA A 185 22.71 -19.86 16.58
N LEU A 186 23.54 -19.58 15.58
CA LEU A 186 23.91 -18.25 15.14
C LEU A 186 23.12 -17.77 13.91
N ILE A 187 22.26 -18.59 13.32
CA ILE A 187 21.52 -18.27 12.09
C ILE A 187 20.65 -17.01 12.23
N ASN A 188 20.21 -16.69 13.44
CA ASN A 188 19.43 -15.51 13.76
C ASN A 188 20.23 -14.41 14.46
N ALA A 189 21.55 -14.54 14.56
CA ALA A 189 22.40 -13.56 15.24
C ALA A 189 22.67 -12.31 14.40
N ALA A 190 22.54 -12.39 13.07
CA ALA A 190 22.72 -11.25 12.18
C ALA A 190 21.51 -10.30 12.27
N PRO A 191 21.73 -8.99 12.47
CA PRO A 191 20.64 -8.02 12.55
C PRO A 191 19.93 -7.86 11.19
N ASN A 192 18.63 -7.60 11.21
CA ASN A 192 17.90 -7.16 10.02
C ASN A 192 18.25 -5.69 9.74
N THR A 193 18.98 -5.43 8.65
CA THR A 193 19.45 -4.08 8.32
C THR A 193 18.38 -3.17 7.71
N ILE A 194 17.19 -3.69 7.46
CA ILE A 194 16.02 -2.94 6.96
C ILE A 194 14.84 -2.98 7.94
N ASP A 195 15.11 -3.25 9.22
CA ASP A 195 14.07 -3.40 10.25
C ASP A 195 13.26 -2.11 10.47
N ASP A 196 13.85 -0.96 10.18
CA ASP A 196 13.19 0.36 10.27
C ASP A 196 12.56 0.83 8.94
N ALA A 197 12.74 0.08 7.85
CA ALA A 197 12.20 0.45 6.55
C ALA A 197 10.69 0.18 6.45
N ASN A 198 10.05 0.91 5.55
CA ASN A 198 8.64 0.72 5.18
C ASN A 198 8.51 0.36 3.70
N VAL A 199 7.31 -0.07 3.32
CA VAL A 199 6.93 -0.45 1.96
C VAL A 199 5.49 -0.03 1.71
N THR A 200 5.10 0.27 0.48
CA THR A 200 3.71 0.43 0.10
C THR A 200 3.11 -0.92 -0.24
N SER A 201 2.12 -1.35 0.53
CA SER A 201 1.44 -2.64 0.36
C SER A 201 0.06 -2.45 -0.27
N LEU A 202 -0.24 -3.26 -1.29
CA LEU A 202 -1.57 -3.50 -1.81
C LEU A 202 -2.02 -4.84 -1.24
N ALA A 203 -2.97 -4.83 -0.33
CA ALA A 203 -3.48 -6.03 0.34
C ALA A 203 -4.96 -6.21 0.03
N LEU A 204 -5.32 -7.41 -0.45
CA LEU A 204 -6.68 -7.80 -0.77
C LEU A 204 -6.97 -9.18 -0.18
N GLU A 205 -7.90 -9.23 0.79
CA GLU A 205 -8.40 -10.47 1.37
C GLU A 205 -9.70 -10.87 0.68
N VAL A 206 -9.71 -12.04 0.04
CA VAL A 206 -10.86 -12.58 -0.67
C VAL A 206 -11.17 -14.01 -0.21
N HIS A 207 -12.43 -14.41 -0.31
CA HIS A 207 -12.81 -15.81 -0.06
C HIS A 207 -12.29 -16.69 -1.21
N LYS A 208 -11.82 -17.90 -0.87
CA LYS A 208 -11.26 -18.86 -1.86
C LYS A 208 -12.20 -19.18 -3.03
N SER A 209 -13.51 -19.17 -2.79
CA SER A 209 -14.49 -19.42 -3.86
C SER A 209 -14.62 -18.27 -4.87
N CYS A 210 -13.90 -17.20 -4.68
CA CYS A 210 -13.91 -16.04 -5.57
C CYS A 210 -12.67 -15.94 -6.48
N LEU A 211 -11.74 -16.86 -6.25
CA LEU A 211 -10.49 -17.01 -7.01
C LEU A 211 -10.57 -18.10 -8.07
#